data_566d0ec82a17d629c8121f709fc43383
#
_entry.id   566d0ec82a17d629c8121f709fc43383
#
_cell.length_a   1.000
_cell.length_b   1.000
_cell.length_c   1.000
_cell.angle_alpha   90.00
_cell.angle_beta   90.00
_cell.angle_gamma   90.00
#
_symmetry.space_group_name_H-M   'P 1'
#
loop_
_entity.id
_entity.type
_entity.pdbx_description
1 polymer ?
#
loop_
_entity_poly.entity_id
_entity_poly.type
_entity_poly.pdbx_seq_one_letter_code
_entity_poly.pdbx_strand_id
1 'polypeptide(L)'
;MMNCLTNTTDLTNPLQAFIPVIKDYHQGVAVQYVNARDLHSFLESKQEFANWIKNNIKLYGFKKNADYFLLDKFVKQTGRGGHNKIEYKITLSMAKELSMVERNKQGKLARQYFIQCEEALSQIAPSVAEELRKQWLIERQATKTAYQRMC
;
A
#
# COMPACT_ATOMS: atom_id res chain seq x y z
N MET A 1 -3.88 24.23 -26.97
CA MET A 1 -4.03 23.79 -26.67
C MET A 1 -4.16 22.89 -25.99
N MET A 2 -4.15 22.26 -25.56
CA MET A 2 -4.27 21.54 -25.07
C MET A 2 -3.89 20.93 -24.19
N ASN A 3 -3.95 20.92 -23.46
CA ASN A 3 -3.55 20.59 -22.33
C ASN A 3 -4.28 19.78 -21.44
N CYS A 4 -5.02 18.93 -21.90
CA CYS A 4 -5.77 17.99 -21.16
C CYS A 4 -4.99 17.04 -20.39
N LEU A 5 -3.76 17.01 -20.69
CA LEU A 5 -2.98 16.01 -20.12
C LEU A 5 -2.58 16.23 -18.73
N THR A 6 -2.72 17.42 -18.32
CA THR A 6 -2.19 17.73 -17.04
C THR A 6 -3.08 17.44 -15.92
N ASN A 7 -4.22 17.03 -16.27
CA ASN A 7 -5.16 17.04 -15.27
C ASN A 7 -5.29 15.85 -14.48
N THR A 8 -4.87 14.82 -15.06
CA THR A 8 -5.11 13.58 -14.42
C THR A 8 -4.23 13.32 -13.28
N THR A 9 -3.20 14.05 -13.25
CA THR A 9 -2.27 13.67 -12.27
C THR A 9 -2.40 14.43 -11.04
N ASP A 10 -3.12 15.43 -11.11
CA ASP A 10 -3.08 16.26 -10.02
C ASP A 10 -4.21 16.12 -9.10
N LEU A 11 -4.70 15.01 -9.06
CA LEU A 11 -5.39 14.62 -7.89
C LEU A 11 -4.38 14.26 -6.81
N THR A 12 -3.36 15.04 -6.72
CA THR A 12 -2.47 14.91 -5.61
C THR A 12 -3.25 15.35 -4.38
N ASN A 13 -3.82 14.39 -3.74
CA ASN A 13 -4.41 14.60 -2.44
C ASN A 13 -3.31 15.19 -1.54
N PRO A 14 -3.55 16.31 -0.87
CA PRO A 14 -2.53 16.90 0.02
C PRO A 14 -2.01 15.95 1.09
N LEU A 15 -2.75 14.89 1.38
CA LEU A 15 -2.31 13.87 2.32
C LEU A 15 -1.15 13.03 1.80
N GLN A 16 -0.91 13.03 0.49
CA GLN A 16 0.20 12.29 -0.08
C GLN A 16 1.55 12.80 0.41
N ALA A 17 1.64 14.06 0.75
CA ALA A 17 2.86 14.63 1.33
C ALA A 17 3.10 14.14 2.76
N PHE A 18 2.05 13.87 3.50
CA PHE A 18 2.15 13.41 4.89
C PHE A 18 2.22 11.89 5.00
N ILE A 19 1.49 11.21 4.15
CA ILE A 19 1.42 9.74 4.17
C ILE A 19 1.67 9.23 2.75
N PRO A 20 2.93 9.14 2.32
CA PRO A 20 3.22 8.62 0.99
C PRO A 20 2.84 7.15 0.86
N VAL A 21 2.14 6.82 -0.20
CA VAL A 21 1.81 5.43 -0.51
C VAL A 21 2.88 4.88 -1.45
N ILE A 22 3.54 3.81 -1.02
CA ILE A 22 4.60 3.17 -1.76
C ILE A 22 4.00 2.02 -2.55
N LYS A 23 4.25 1.98 -3.85
CA LYS A 23 3.84 0.88 -4.70
C LYS A 23 4.99 -0.10 -4.85
N ASP A 24 4.70 -1.36 -4.68
CA ASP A 24 5.70 -2.41 -4.81
C ASP A 24 5.04 -3.61 -5.51
N TYR A 25 5.86 -4.47 -6.08
CA TYR A 25 5.37 -5.67 -6.75
C TYR A 25 5.80 -6.89 -5.98
N HIS A 26 4.83 -7.67 -5.56
CA HIS A 26 5.07 -8.95 -4.90
C HIS A 26 4.50 -10.05 -5.79
N GLN A 27 5.35 -10.90 -6.28
CA GLN A 27 4.95 -12.02 -7.14
C GLN A 27 4.12 -11.58 -8.35
N GLY A 28 4.49 -10.44 -8.94
CA GLY A 28 3.78 -9.91 -10.10
C GLY A 28 2.50 -9.15 -9.79
N VAL A 29 2.15 -9.03 -8.53
CA VAL A 29 0.97 -8.29 -8.10
C VAL A 29 1.39 -6.96 -7.51
N ALA A 30 0.75 -5.88 -7.95
CA ALA A 30 0.99 -4.56 -7.40
C ALA A 30 0.37 -4.46 -6.00
N VAL A 31 1.18 -4.12 -5.02
CA VAL A 31 0.75 -3.95 -3.65
C VAL A 31 1.13 -2.56 -3.17
N GLN A 32 0.24 -1.91 -2.45
CA GLN A 32 0.48 -0.59 -1.91
C GLN A 32 0.77 -0.68 -0.41
N TYR A 33 1.76 0.07 0.02
CA TYR A 33 2.21 0.09 1.41
C TYR A 33 2.33 1.51 1.93
N VAL A 34 2.26 1.64 3.23
CA VAL A 34 2.42 2.92 3.93
C VAL A 34 3.38 2.71 5.09
N ASN A 35 4.16 3.74 5.41
CA ASN A 35 4.99 3.71 6.61
C ASN A 35 4.10 3.98 7.82
N ALA A 36 4.09 3.07 8.78
CA ALA A 36 3.24 3.17 9.95
C ALA A 36 3.55 4.39 10.81
N ARG A 37 4.81 4.83 10.84
CA ARG A 37 5.22 5.99 11.60
C ARG A 37 4.64 7.29 11.01
N ASP A 38 4.60 7.38 9.70
CA ASP A 38 3.98 8.53 9.02
C ASP A 38 2.48 8.58 9.32
N LEU A 39 1.83 7.42 9.29
CA LEU A 39 0.42 7.32 9.63
C LEU A 39 0.16 7.72 11.09
N HIS A 40 0.97 7.23 12.01
CA HIS A 40 0.86 7.57 13.42
C HIS A 40 0.99 9.08 13.65
N SER A 41 1.96 9.70 13.01
CA SER A 41 2.17 11.15 13.12
C SER A 41 0.96 11.92 12.59
N PHE A 42 0.40 11.48 11.48
CA PHE A 42 -0.77 12.13 10.90
C PHE A 42 -2.01 11.96 11.77
N LEU A 43 -2.18 10.78 12.36
CA LEU A 43 -3.35 10.47 13.20
C LEU A 43 -3.32 11.22 14.54
N GLU A 44 -2.18 11.75 14.92
CA GLU A 44 -2.02 12.48 16.18
C GLU A 44 -2.47 11.67 17.41
N SER A 45 -2.12 10.39 17.39
CA SER A 45 -2.43 9.51 18.52
C SER A 45 -1.69 9.95 19.77
N LYS A 46 -2.36 9.86 20.90
CA LYS A 46 -1.76 10.21 22.19
C LYS A 46 -0.77 9.17 22.68
N GLN A 47 -0.82 7.96 22.13
CA GLN A 47 0.10 6.90 22.49
C GLN A 47 1.41 7.06 21.74
N GLU A 48 2.50 6.68 22.38
CA GLU A 48 3.79 6.60 21.73
C GLU A 48 3.74 5.56 20.61
N PHE A 49 4.47 5.82 19.52
CA PHE A 49 4.42 4.98 18.33
C PHE A 49 4.67 3.49 18.62
N ALA A 50 5.71 3.17 19.38
CA ALA A 50 6.05 1.77 19.67
C ALA A 50 4.91 1.04 20.39
N ASN A 51 4.29 1.70 21.34
CA ASN A 51 3.16 1.13 22.07
C ASN A 51 1.91 1.06 21.21
N TRP A 52 1.66 2.11 20.44
CA TRP A 52 0.52 2.20 19.55
C TRP A 52 0.50 1.06 18.53
N ILE A 53 1.60 0.84 17.84
CA ILE A 53 1.66 -0.18 16.80
C ILE A 53 1.58 -1.60 17.39
N LYS A 54 2.29 -1.85 18.48
CA LYS A 54 2.28 -3.16 19.13
C LYS A 54 0.91 -3.50 19.71
N ASN A 55 0.26 -2.53 20.35
CA ASN A 55 -1.06 -2.74 20.93
C ASN A 55 -2.10 -3.03 19.84
N ASN A 56 -2.06 -2.31 18.73
CA ASN A 56 -2.99 -2.52 17.65
C ASN A 56 -2.76 -3.87 16.95
N ILE A 57 -1.52 -4.26 16.77
CA ILE A 57 -1.19 -5.57 16.20
C ILE A 57 -1.76 -6.69 17.07
N LYS A 58 -1.57 -6.57 18.38
CA LYS A 58 -2.06 -7.58 19.32
C LYS A 58 -3.58 -7.59 19.40
N LEU A 59 -4.19 -6.42 19.46
CA LEU A 59 -5.63 -6.30 19.66
C LEU A 59 -6.44 -6.77 18.44
N TYR A 60 -5.97 -6.45 17.25
CA TYR A 60 -6.69 -6.76 16.00
C TYR A 60 -6.13 -7.96 15.25
N GLY A 61 -5.08 -8.56 15.76
CA GLY A 61 -4.53 -9.80 15.19
C GLY A 61 -3.87 -9.65 13.84
N PHE A 62 -3.23 -8.53 13.57
CA PHE A 62 -2.47 -8.35 12.33
C PHE A 62 -1.29 -9.32 12.28
N LYS A 63 -1.03 -9.84 11.07
CA LYS A 63 -0.02 -10.88 10.88
C LYS A 63 1.25 -10.31 10.27
N LYS A 64 2.39 -10.68 10.84
CA LYS A 64 3.69 -10.33 10.32
C LYS A 64 3.90 -10.97 8.94
N ASN A 65 4.50 -10.22 8.04
CA ASN A 65 4.76 -10.60 6.65
C ASN A 65 3.49 -10.80 5.80
N ALA A 66 2.34 -10.40 6.31
CA ALA A 66 1.08 -10.37 5.57
C ALA A 66 0.47 -8.98 5.62
N ASP A 67 0.22 -8.48 6.83
CA ASP A 67 -0.35 -7.15 7.03
C ASP A 67 0.73 -6.10 7.25
N TYR A 68 1.83 -6.47 7.89
CA TYR A 68 2.93 -5.56 8.14
C TYR A 68 4.28 -6.25 7.95
N PHE A 69 5.29 -5.43 7.64
CA PHE A 69 6.67 -5.88 7.43
C PHE A 69 7.60 -5.01 8.25
N LEU A 70 8.57 -5.64 8.91
CA LEU A 70 9.57 -4.92 9.68
C LEU A 70 10.76 -4.57 8.79
N LEU A 71 11.15 -3.30 8.83
CA LEU A 71 12.31 -2.82 8.12
C LEU A 71 13.38 -2.45 9.13
N ASP A 72 14.46 -3.20 9.13
CA ASP A 72 15.60 -2.88 9.97
C ASP A 72 16.42 -1.80 9.28
N LYS A 73 16.26 -0.57 9.72
CA LYS A 73 17.18 0.46 9.28
C LYS A 73 18.39 0.40 10.18
N PHE A 74 19.47 -0.12 9.64
CA PHE A 74 20.75 -0.01 10.29
C PHE A 74 21.20 1.45 10.23
N VAL A 75 20.85 2.19 11.23
CA VAL A 75 21.47 3.49 11.43
C VAL A 75 22.78 3.20 12.14
N LYS A 76 23.89 3.41 11.45
CA LYS A 76 25.19 3.41 12.12
C LYS A 76 25.14 4.47 13.20
N GLN A 77 25.11 4.01 14.42
CA GLN A 77 25.10 4.91 15.52
C GLN A 77 26.51 5.35 15.86
N THR A 78 26.70 6.61 15.63
CA THR A 78 27.85 7.29 16.21
C THR A 78 27.32 8.05 17.41
N GLY A 79 27.37 7.43 18.59
CA GLY A 79 27.00 8.11 19.81
C GLY A 79 26.23 7.28 20.83
N ARG A 80 26.07 7.80 22.00
CA ARG A 80 25.42 7.14 23.11
C ARG A 80 23.93 6.94 22.86
N GLY A 81 23.45 5.74 23.10
CA GLY A 81 22.02 5.52 23.25
C GLY A 81 21.23 5.39 22.00
N GLY A 82 21.71 4.63 21.09
CA GLY A 82 20.94 4.40 19.93
C GLY A 82 20.00 3.24 20.08
N HIS A 83 18.76 3.56 20.11
CA HIS A 83 17.75 2.55 19.90
C HIS A 83 17.61 2.36 18.39
N ASN A 84 17.73 1.12 17.94
CA ASN A 84 17.42 0.78 16.57
C ASN A 84 15.94 1.08 16.36
N LYS A 85 15.67 2.11 15.58
CA LYS A 85 14.30 2.45 15.23
C LYS A 85 13.79 1.40 14.27
N ILE A 86 12.83 0.61 14.72
CA ILE A 86 12.16 -0.36 13.87
C ILE A 86 11.10 0.39 13.07
N GLU A 87 11.21 0.32 11.76
CA GLU A 87 10.22 0.88 10.86
C GLU A 87 9.25 -0.22 10.45
N TYR A 88 7.98 0.13 10.39
CA TYR A 88 6.92 -0.79 9.97
C TYR A 88 6.36 -0.35 8.64
N LYS A 89 6.37 -1.25 7.69
CA LYS A 89 5.72 -1.08 6.40
C LYS A 89 4.39 -1.83 6.47
N ILE A 90 3.28 -1.12 6.35
CA ILE A 90 1.96 -1.71 6.52
C ILE A 90 1.17 -1.65 5.22
N THR A 91 0.28 -2.63 5.02
CA THR A 91 -0.60 -2.64 3.85
C THR A 91 -1.66 -1.56 3.97
N LEU A 92 -2.26 -1.18 2.84
CA LEU A 92 -3.36 -0.21 2.86
C LEU A 92 -4.54 -0.71 3.68
N SER A 93 -4.80 -2.01 3.64
CA SER A 93 -5.87 -2.61 4.44
C SER A 93 -5.65 -2.37 5.93
N MET A 94 -4.44 -2.66 6.40
CA MET A 94 -4.08 -2.40 7.79
C MET A 94 -4.13 -0.91 8.12
N ALA A 95 -3.65 -0.06 7.20
CA ALA A 95 -3.67 1.39 7.39
C ALA A 95 -5.09 1.92 7.53
N LYS A 96 -6.03 1.42 6.74
CA LYS A 96 -7.44 1.79 6.86
C LYS A 96 -8.01 1.38 8.20
N GLU A 97 -7.74 0.18 8.64
CA GLU A 97 -8.24 -0.30 9.93
C GLU A 97 -7.69 0.52 11.08
N LEU A 98 -6.41 0.84 11.06
CA LEU A 98 -5.79 1.69 12.08
C LEU A 98 -6.40 3.09 12.09
N SER A 99 -6.70 3.62 10.91
CA SER A 99 -7.35 4.93 10.79
C SER A 99 -8.79 4.91 11.33
N MET A 100 -9.49 3.80 11.18
CA MET A 100 -10.84 3.65 11.70
C MET A 100 -10.88 3.60 13.23
N VAL A 101 -9.85 3.06 13.83
CA VAL A 101 -9.75 2.95 15.29
C VAL A 101 -9.53 4.30 15.94
N GLU A 102 -8.79 5.18 15.28
CA GLU A 102 -8.60 6.54 15.75
C GLU A 102 -9.85 7.36 15.47
N ARG A 103 -10.66 7.55 16.47
CA ARG A 103 -11.98 8.22 16.35
C ARG A 103 -11.84 9.73 16.35
N ASN A 104 -11.07 10.28 15.44
CA ASN A 104 -10.89 11.72 15.31
C ASN A 104 -10.98 12.12 13.84
N LYS A 105 -10.88 13.43 13.57
CA LYS A 105 -10.98 13.96 12.20
C LYS A 105 -9.84 13.42 11.34
N GLN A 106 -8.66 13.29 11.90
CA GLN A 106 -7.48 12.79 11.18
C GLN A 106 -7.66 11.34 10.75
N GLY A 107 -8.24 10.51 11.60
CA GLY A 107 -8.55 9.13 11.27
C GLY A 107 -9.52 9.03 10.10
N LYS A 108 -10.54 9.88 10.08
CA LYS A 108 -11.51 9.91 8.98
C LYS A 108 -10.86 10.33 7.67
N LEU A 109 -10.03 11.37 7.71
CA LEU A 109 -9.32 11.86 6.52
C LEU A 109 -8.35 10.82 5.97
N ALA A 110 -7.60 10.17 6.84
CA ALA A 110 -6.67 9.11 6.43
C ALA A 110 -7.41 7.95 5.80
N ARG A 111 -8.51 7.52 6.40
CA ARG A 111 -9.31 6.43 5.87
C ARG A 111 -9.83 6.75 4.47
N GLN A 112 -10.38 7.94 4.27
CA GLN A 112 -10.87 8.36 2.97
C GLN A 112 -9.76 8.40 1.93
N TYR A 113 -8.59 8.87 2.31
CA TYR A 113 -7.42 8.90 1.44
C TYR A 113 -7.02 7.48 0.99
N PHE A 114 -6.97 6.53 1.91
CA PHE A 114 -6.59 5.16 1.57
C PHE A 114 -7.64 4.49 0.69
N ILE A 115 -8.91 4.77 0.89
CA ILE A 115 -9.98 4.28 0.03
C ILE A 115 -9.81 4.81 -1.38
N GLN A 116 -9.50 6.09 -1.53
CA GLN A 116 -9.25 6.69 -2.84
C GLN A 116 -8.05 6.06 -3.54
N CYS A 117 -6.98 5.76 -2.80
CA CYS A 117 -5.81 5.08 -3.35
C CYS A 117 -6.16 3.68 -3.85
N GLU A 118 -6.98 2.95 -3.12
CA GLU A 118 -7.41 1.62 -3.54
C GLU A 118 -8.31 1.68 -4.76
N GLU A 119 -9.22 2.63 -4.81
CA GLU A 119 -10.11 2.81 -5.96
C GLU A 119 -9.32 3.14 -7.21
N ALA A 120 -8.32 4.02 -7.10
CA ALA A 120 -7.45 4.36 -8.22
C ALA A 120 -6.71 3.13 -8.73
N LEU A 121 -6.21 2.29 -7.84
CA LEU A 121 -5.53 1.06 -8.22
C LEU A 121 -6.50 0.07 -8.86
N SER A 122 -7.72 -0.03 -8.35
CA SER A 122 -8.74 -0.91 -8.91
C SER A 122 -9.15 -0.52 -10.32
N GLN A 123 -9.14 0.76 -10.64
CA GLN A 123 -9.45 1.23 -11.98
C GLN A 123 -8.37 0.87 -12.99
N ILE A 124 -7.13 0.79 -12.55
CA ILE A 124 -6.00 0.40 -13.40
C ILE A 124 -5.91 -1.12 -13.54
N ALA A 125 -6.08 -1.83 -12.45
CA ALA A 125 -5.91 -3.27 -12.38
C ALA A 125 -6.84 -4.06 -13.32
N PRO A 126 -8.15 -3.73 -13.49
CA PRO A 126 -9.01 -4.46 -14.40
C PRO A 126 -8.57 -4.38 -15.87
N SER A 127 -8.07 -3.24 -16.31
CA SER A 127 -7.63 -3.11 -17.70
C SER A 127 -6.39 -3.96 -17.98
N VAL A 128 -5.47 -4.02 -17.05
CA VAL A 128 -4.27 -4.87 -17.16
C VAL A 128 -4.66 -6.34 -17.10
N ALA A 129 -5.54 -6.71 -16.19
CA ALA A 129 -6.02 -8.09 -16.07
C ALA A 129 -6.75 -8.55 -17.32
N GLU A 130 -7.53 -7.68 -17.91
CA GLU A 130 -8.25 -7.97 -19.15
C GLU A 130 -7.28 -8.17 -20.31
N GLU A 131 -6.27 -7.33 -20.41
CA GLU A 131 -5.26 -7.44 -21.47
C GLU A 131 -4.47 -8.75 -21.33
N LEU A 132 -4.06 -9.09 -20.13
CA LEU A 132 -3.37 -10.35 -19.86
C LEU A 132 -4.25 -11.55 -20.19
N ARG A 133 -5.55 -11.46 -19.90
CA ARG A 133 -6.49 -12.52 -20.20
C ARG A 133 -6.64 -12.71 -21.73
N LYS A 134 -6.68 -11.63 -22.50
CA LYS A 134 -6.71 -11.67 -23.94
C LYS A 134 -5.47 -12.34 -24.52
N GLN A 135 -4.28 -11.96 -24.03
CA GLN A 135 -3.02 -12.57 -24.45
C GLN A 135 -2.99 -14.06 -24.14
N TRP A 136 -3.41 -14.44 -22.96
CA TRP A 136 -3.45 -15.84 -22.56
C TRP A 136 -4.37 -16.67 -23.47
N LEU A 137 -5.53 -16.13 -23.83
CA LEU A 137 -6.46 -16.79 -24.74
C LEU A 137 -5.87 -16.97 -26.15
N ILE A 138 -5.17 -15.95 -26.64
CA ILE A 138 -4.50 -16.01 -27.94
C ILE A 138 -3.43 -17.09 -27.95
N GLU A 139 -2.59 -17.13 -26.94
CA GLU A 139 -1.53 -18.14 -26.83
C GLU A 139 -2.11 -19.54 -26.74
N ARG A 140 -3.14 -19.72 -25.94
CA ARG A 140 -3.79 -21.02 -25.80
C ARG A 140 -4.40 -21.49 -27.10
N GLN A 141 -4.99 -20.59 -27.87
CA GLN A 141 -5.56 -20.94 -29.16
C GLN A 141 -4.48 -21.31 -30.19
N ALA A 142 -3.38 -20.56 -30.22
CA ALA A 142 -2.25 -20.86 -31.08
C ALA A 142 -1.67 -22.25 -30.76
N THR A 143 -1.50 -22.58 -29.49
CA THR A 143 -1.01 -23.87 -29.05
C THR A 143 -1.96 -24.99 -29.46
N LYS A 144 -3.26 -24.80 -29.32
CA LYS A 144 -4.27 -25.78 -29.72
C LYS A 144 -4.24 -26.02 -31.23
N THR A 145 -4.11 -24.99 -32.01
CA THR A 145 -4.03 -25.09 -33.50
C THR A 145 -2.76 -25.84 -33.89
N ALA A 146 -1.62 -25.53 -33.28
CA ALA A 146 -0.37 -26.24 -33.57
C ALA A 146 -0.48 -27.72 -33.23
N TYR A 147 -1.10 -28.06 -32.11
CA TYR A 147 -1.31 -29.44 -31.70
C TYR A 147 -2.19 -30.20 -32.71
N GLN A 148 -3.25 -29.57 -33.19
CA GLN A 148 -4.13 -30.18 -34.20
C GLN A 148 -3.41 -30.45 -35.51
N ARG A 149 -2.45 -29.61 -35.89
CA ARG A 149 -1.68 -29.83 -37.13
C ARG A 149 -0.71 -30.98 -37.00
N MET A 150 -0.31 -31.34 -35.80
CA MET A 150 0.61 -32.44 -35.55
C MET A 150 -0.10 -33.81 -35.57
N CYS A 151 -1.37 -33.81 -35.44
CA CYS A 151 -2.19 -35.00 -35.56
C CYS A 151 -2.74 -35.11 -36.99
#